data_1c81494ea14eccd03e680a5bd985f78f
#
_entry.id   1c81494ea14eccd03e680a5bd985f78f
#
_cell.length_a   1.000
_cell.length_b   1.000
_cell.length_c   1.000
_cell.angle_alpha   90.00
_cell.angle_beta   90.00
_cell.angle_gamma   90.00
#
_symmetry.space_group_name_H-M   'P 1'
#
loop_
_entity.id
_entity.type
_entity.pdbx_description
1 polymer ?
#
loop_
_entity_poly.entity_id
_entity_poly.type
_entity_poly.pdbx_seq_one_letter_code
_entity_poly.pdbx_strand_id
1 'polypeptide(L)'
;MEREVKTYVLKRPAEEAVPRKLSIDYAAALNPQQLAAVTAGDGPSLVIAGAGSGKTRTLVYRVAYLIDSGVDPSNILLLTFTRKSAQEMLERAGDLIGTSSQRVCGGTFHSVANMLLRRYGRSIGIEPGFTILDRGDAEDLIALVRSQLGLNEKDKRFPRKGTIMEMISKSENTLRSLDEIILEEFSHFADHSEDLGRLQKAYQGAKRQKQLLDYDDLLVMLRQLLLLDETARTHISRQYRYILVDEYQDTNRLQAEVIRQLATAHQNVMVVGDDSQSIYAFRGATFKNIMDFPVLFPGTTIYKLEENYRSTQPILNLANCIIDEAAEKYTKRLFTRKIDGPLPA
;
A
#
# COMPACT_ATOMS: atom_id res chain seq x y z
N MET A 1 -0.37 0.31 -64.68
CA MET A 1 -0.79 -0.91 -63.97
C MET A 1 -0.53 -0.70 -62.50
N GLU A 2 -1.54 -0.20 -61.82
CA GLU A 2 -1.51 -0.02 -60.34
C GLU A 2 -1.71 -1.40 -59.68
N ARG A 3 -0.80 -1.79 -58.81
CA ARG A 3 -0.92 -3.03 -58.02
C ARG A 3 -1.84 -2.76 -56.83
N GLU A 4 -3.02 -3.37 -56.85
CA GLU A 4 -3.96 -3.39 -55.73
C GLU A 4 -3.30 -4.08 -54.52
N VAL A 5 -3.07 -3.35 -53.44
CA VAL A 5 -2.56 -3.90 -52.18
C VAL A 5 -3.72 -4.48 -51.40
N LYS A 6 -3.85 -5.81 -51.34
CA LYS A 6 -4.85 -6.48 -50.52
C LYS A 6 -4.39 -6.51 -49.06
N THR A 7 -5.06 -5.78 -48.19
CA THR A 7 -4.82 -5.77 -46.73
C THR A 7 -5.63 -6.92 -46.10
N TYR A 8 -4.98 -7.89 -45.52
CA TYR A 8 -5.61 -8.96 -44.75
C TYR A 8 -5.60 -8.61 -43.28
N VAL A 9 -6.77 -8.48 -42.66
CA VAL A 9 -6.90 -8.37 -41.20
C VAL A 9 -7.00 -9.76 -40.61
N LEU A 10 -5.94 -10.24 -39.99
CA LEU A 10 -5.95 -11.48 -39.21
C LEU A 10 -6.77 -11.26 -37.94
N LYS A 11 -8.03 -11.65 -37.94
CA LYS A 11 -8.80 -11.79 -36.70
C LYS A 11 -8.31 -13.06 -36.00
N ARG A 12 -7.65 -12.92 -34.87
CA ARG A 12 -7.49 -14.05 -33.93
C ARG A 12 -8.91 -14.52 -33.57
N PRO A 13 -9.26 -15.81 -33.71
CA PRO A 13 -10.51 -16.32 -33.16
C PRO A 13 -10.48 -15.98 -31.64
N ALA A 14 -11.61 -15.50 -31.12
CA ALA A 14 -11.80 -15.44 -29.69
C ALA A 14 -11.61 -16.87 -29.16
N GLU A 15 -10.53 -17.14 -28.45
CA GLU A 15 -10.41 -18.39 -27.71
C GLU A 15 -11.59 -18.41 -26.74
N GLU A 16 -12.59 -19.24 -27.02
CA GLU A 16 -13.59 -19.62 -26.03
C GLU A 16 -12.80 -20.21 -24.87
N ALA A 17 -12.77 -19.46 -23.75
CA ALA A 17 -12.08 -19.89 -22.55
C ALA A 17 -12.75 -21.16 -22.06
N VAL A 18 -12.18 -22.32 -22.38
CA VAL A 18 -12.57 -23.60 -21.79
C VAL A 18 -12.45 -23.40 -20.27
N PRO A 19 -13.54 -23.59 -19.50
CA PRO A 19 -13.48 -23.37 -18.06
C PRO A 19 -12.41 -24.31 -17.49
N ARG A 20 -11.28 -23.74 -17.03
CA ARG A 20 -10.22 -24.52 -16.38
C ARG A 20 -10.81 -25.10 -15.10
N LYS A 21 -10.64 -26.40 -14.92
CA LYS A 21 -10.99 -27.05 -13.68
C LYS A 21 -10.04 -26.52 -12.58
N LEU A 22 -10.59 -25.77 -11.63
CA LEU A 22 -9.84 -25.27 -10.48
C LEU A 22 -9.26 -26.43 -9.69
N SER A 23 -8.04 -26.28 -9.18
CA SER A 23 -7.35 -27.31 -8.41
C SER A 23 -7.86 -27.40 -6.96
N ILE A 24 -8.44 -26.32 -6.45
CA ILE A 24 -8.93 -26.18 -5.08
C ILE A 24 -10.46 -26.08 -5.07
N ASP A 25 -11.10 -26.77 -4.12
CA ASP A 25 -12.51 -26.54 -3.82
C ASP A 25 -12.64 -25.32 -2.86
N TYR A 26 -12.70 -24.13 -3.46
CA TYR A 26 -12.80 -22.88 -2.73
C TYR A 26 -14.10 -22.78 -1.93
N ALA A 27 -15.20 -23.40 -2.41
CA ALA A 27 -16.48 -23.37 -1.72
C ALA A 27 -16.47 -24.22 -0.43
N ALA A 28 -15.73 -25.32 -0.41
CA ALA A 28 -15.55 -26.13 0.78
C ALA A 28 -14.54 -25.49 1.77
N ALA A 29 -13.56 -24.73 1.25
CA ALA A 29 -12.49 -24.16 2.07
C ALA A 29 -12.85 -22.82 2.72
N LEU A 30 -13.80 -22.07 2.19
CA LEU A 30 -14.09 -20.69 2.59
C LEU A 30 -15.57 -20.53 3.00
N ASN A 31 -15.83 -19.59 3.91
CA ASN A 31 -17.21 -19.20 4.16
C ASN A 31 -17.77 -18.37 2.96
N PRO A 32 -19.11 -18.18 2.87
CA PRO A 32 -19.70 -17.48 1.73
C PRO A 32 -19.15 -16.05 1.49
N GLN A 33 -18.85 -15.30 2.56
CA GLN A 33 -18.33 -13.93 2.46
C GLN A 33 -16.88 -13.95 1.97
N GLN A 34 -16.04 -14.85 2.48
CA GLN A 34 -14.67 -15.05 2.01
C GLN A 34 -14.65 -15.54 0.56
N LEU A 35 -15.51 -16.50 0.23
CA LEU A 35 -15.62 -17.02 -1.14
C LEU A 35 -15.97 -15.89 -2.13
N ALA A 36 -16.95 -15.06 -1.81
CA ALA A 36 -17.35 -13.94 -2.66
C ALA A 36 -16.18 -12.96 -2.90
N ALA A 37 -15.40 -12.66 -1.85
CA ALA A 37 -14.22 -11.79 -1.99
C ALA A 37 -13.10 -12.48 -2.79
N VAL A 38 -12.83 -13.76 -2.54
CA VAL A 38 -11.78 -14.52 -3.24
C VAL A 38 -12.07 -14.69 -4.71
N THR A 39 -13.33 -14.90 -5.09
CA THR A 39 -13.76 -15.10 -6.50
C THR A 39 -14.22 -13.79 -7.16
N ALA A 40 -13.98 -12.64 -6.55
CA ALA A 40 -14.30 -11.34 -7.13
C ALA A 40 -13.81 -11.23 -8.57
N GLY A 41 -14.58 -10.60 -9.45
CA GLY A 41 -14.18 -10.28 -10.82
C GLY A 41 -13.05 -9.26 -10.92
N ASP A 42 -12.77 -8.80 -12.13
CA ASP A 42 -11.87 -7.68 -12.39
C ASP A 42 -12.49 -6.38 -11.84
N GLY A 43 -11.64 -5.42 -11.47
CA GLY A 43 -12.01 -4.13 -10.91
C GLY A 43 -11.62 -3.97 -9.44
N PRO A 44 -11.90 -2.77 -8.88
CA PRO A 44 -11.50 -2.45 -7.50
C PRO A 44 -12.41 -3.15 -6.49
N SER A 45 -11.81 -3.68 -5.44
CA SER A 45 -12.49 -4.42 -4.38
C SER A 45 -11.97 -3.97 -3.01
N LEU A 46 -12.89 -3.68 -2.10
CA LEU A 46 -12.59 -3.34 -0.72
C LEU A 46 -13.16 -4.42 0.20
N VAL A 47 -12.30 -5.08 0.96
CA VAL A 47 -12.69 -6.11 1.93
C VAL A 47 -12.58 -5.54 3.33
N ILE A 48 -13.73 -5.26 3.94
CA ILE A 48 -13.84 -4.80 5.32
C ILE A 48 -13.92 -6.05 6.21
N ALA A 49 -12.91 -6.22 7.06
CA ALA A 49 -12.73 -7.49 7.77
C ALA A 49 -12.28 -7.25 9.21
N GLY A 50 -13.13 -7.53 10.18
CA GLY A 50 -12.79 -7.38 11.59
C GLY A 50 -11.63 -8.28 12.05
N ALA A 51 -11.09 -8.00 13.24
CA ALA A 51 -10.06 -8.83 13.84
C ALA A 51 -10.52 -10.30 13.91
N GLY A 52 -9.69 -11.23 13.45
CA GLY A 52 -9.99 -12.67 13.51
C GLY A 52 -11.00 -13.18 12.49
N SER A 53 -11.44 -12.37 11.50
CA SER A 53 -12.35 -12.79 10.42
C SER A 53 -11.65 -13.45 9.23
N GLY A 54 -10.32 -13.57 9.25
CA GLY A 54 -9.56 -14.23 8.21
C GLY A 54 -9.11 -13.32 7.06
N LYS A 55 -8.79 -12.04 7.31
CA LYS A 55 -8.19 -11.10 6.34
C LYS A 55 -7.09 -11.75 5.50
N THR A 56 -6.02 -12.16 6.17
CA THR A 56 -4.85 -12.79 5.53
C THR A 56 -5.22 -14.06 4.75
N ARG A 57 -6.13 -14.89 5.31
CA ARG A 57 -6.63 -16.09 4.64
C ARG A 57 -7.31 -15.72 3.31
N THR A 58 -8.14 -14.71 3.31
CA THR A 58 -8.84 -14.22 2.11
C THR A 58 -7.86 -13.78 1.03
N LEU A 59 -6.81 -13.00 1.39
CA LEU A 59 -5.76 -12.59 0.44
C LEU A 59 -4.96 -13.78 -0.10
N VAL A 60 -4.55 -14.71 0.75
CA VAL A 60 -3.83 -15.92 0.34
C VAL A 60 -4.65 -16.74 -0.65
N TYR A 61 -5.94 -16.97 -0.36
CA TYR A 61 -6.83 -17.68 -1.26
C TYR A 61 -7.14 -16.88 -2.54
N ARG A 62 -7.13 -15.54 -2.49
CA ARG A 62 -7.26 -14.71 -3.69
C ARG A 62 -6.05 -14.87 -4.61
N VAL A 63 -4.84 -14.87 -4.08
CA VAL A 63 -3.61 -15.17 -4.85
C VAL A 63 -3.73 -16.55 -5.49
N ALA A 64 -4.09 -17.57 -4.71
CA ALA A 64 -4.26 -18.93 -5.19
C ALA A 64 -5.32 -19.01 -6.31
N TYR A 65 -6.48 -18.38 -6.11
CA TYR A 65 -7.57 -18.36 -7.09
C TYR A 65 -7.17 -17.69 -8.41
N LEU A 66 -6.48 -16.56 -8.35
CA LEU A 66 -6.01 -15.87 -9.56
C LEU A 66 -5.07 -16.76 -10.38
N ILE A 67 -4.11 -17.42 -9.73
CA ILE A 67 -3.17 -18.32 -10.38
C ILE A 67 -3.88 -19.56 -10.93
N ASP A 68 -4.75 -20.17 -10.15
CA ASP A 68 -5.55 -21.32 -10.52
C ASP A 68 -6.49 -21.01 -11.72
N SER A 69 -6.99 -19.78 -11.77
CA SER A 69 -7.78 -19.26 -12.89
C SER A 69 -6.94 -18.93 -14.15
N GLY A 70 -5.60 -19.06 -14.08
CA GLY A 70 -4.69 -18.90 -15.21
C GLY A 70 -4.00 -17.54 -15.30
N VAL A 71 -4.06 -16.70 -14.26
CA VAL A 71 -3.25 -15.48 -14.17
C VAL A 71 -1.79 -15.88 -13.99
N ASP A 72 -0.87 -15.28 -14.76
CA ASP A 72 0.55 -15.47 -14.54
C ASP A 72 0.93 -14.89 -13.16
N PRO A 73 1.58 -15.67 -12.26
CA PRO A 73 1.96 -15.20 -10.94
C PRO A 73 2.79 -13.91 -10.95
N SER A 74 3.61 -13.68 -11.99
CA SER A 74 4.39 -12.45 -12.14
C SER A 74 3.55 -11.19 -12.39
N ASN A 75 2.27 -11.37 -12.71
CA ASN A 75 1.32 -10.27 -12.87
C ASN A 75 0.58 -9.91 -11.57
N ILE A 76 0.92 -10.57 -10.47
CA ILE A 76 0.34 -10.31 -9.15
C ILE A 76 1.34 -9.57 -8.29
N LEU A 77 0.93 -8.44 -7.72
CA LEU A 77 1.67 -7.67 -6.73
C LEU A 77 0.95 -7.74 -5.39
N LEU A 78 1.63 -8.29 -4.37
CA LEU A 78 1.13 -8.36 -3.00
C LEU A 78 1.88 -7.38 -2.10
N LEU A 79 1.19 -6.35 -1.60
CA LEU A 79 1.73 -5.33 -0.73
C LEU A 79 1.27 -5.54 0.71
N THR A 80 2.20 -5.53 1.64
CA THR A 80 1.93 -5.68 3.07
C THR A 80 2.72 -4.67 3.89
N PHE A 81 2.38 -4.55 5.17
CA PHE A 81 3.08 -3.63 6.07
C PHE A 81 4.45 -4.16 6.52
N THR A 82 4.64 -5.48 6.64
CA THR A 82 5.89 -6.10 7.08
C THR A 82 6.42 -7.14 6.09
N ARG A 83 7.75 -7.27 6.02
CA ARG A 83 8.39 -8.32 5.20
C ARG A 83 7.95 -9.71 5.61
N LYS A 84 7.82 -9.94 6.93
CA LYS A 84 7.38 -11.22 7.48
C LYS A 84 5.97 -11.58 7.00
N SER A 85 5.03 -10.64 7.05
CA SER A 85 3.66 -10.88 6.55
C SER A 85 3.65 -11.23 5.07
N ALA A 86 4.44 -10.52 4.24
CA ALA A 86 4.55 -10.84 2.82
C ALA A 86 5.05 -12.27 2.59
N GLN A 87 6.12 -12.64 3.27
CA GLN A 87 6.71 -13.98 3.16
C GLN A 87 5.73 -15.07 3.61
N GLU A 88 5.10 -14.92 4.79
CA GLU A 88 4.11 -15.87 5.29
C GLU A 88 2.91 -16.03 4.34
N MET A 89 2.45 -14.95 3.71
CA MET A 89 1.35 -15.04 2.74
C MET A 89 1.76 -15.82 1.50
N LEU A 90 2.97 -15.56 0.97
CA LEU A 90 3.47 -16.27 -0.21
C LEU A 90 3.75 -17.74 0.08
N GLU A 91 4.28 -18.09 1.25
CA GLU A 91 4.47 -19.45 1.71
C GLU A 91 3.13 -20.20 1.79
N ARG A 92 2.12 -19.60 2.45
CA ARG A 92 0.76 -20.17 2.54
C ARG A 92 0.08 -20.30 1.17
N ALA A 93 0.31 -19.37 0.25
CA ALA A 93 -0.18 -19.52 -1.11
C ALA A 93 0.54 -20.67 -1.83
N GLY A 94 1.84 -20.86 -1.57
CA GLY A 94 2.63 -21.99 -2.06
C GLY A 94 2.12 -23.34 -1.57
N ASP A 95 1.70 -23.44 -0.32
CA ASP A 95 1.10 -24.64 0.24
C ASP A 95 -0.20 -25.04 -0.48
N LEU A 96 -0.93 -24.05 -1.01
CA LEU A 96 -2.19 -24.29 -1.73
C LEU A 96 -1.99 -24.66 -3.21
N ILE A 97 -1.05 -24.03 -3.90
CA ILE A 97 -0.90 -24.11 -5.37
C ILE A 97 0.51 -24.51 -5.83
N GLY A 98 1.37 -24.92 -4.89
CA GLY A 98 2.74 -25.34 -5.19
C GLY A 98 3.68 -24.19 -5.54
N THR A 99 4.76 -24.50 -6.26
CA THR A 99 5.85 -23.58 -6.58
C THR A 99 5.46 -22.38 -7.46
N SER A 100 4.28 -22.40 -8.06
CA SER A 100 3.79 -21.30 -8.91
C SER A 100 3.74 -19.97 -8.18
N SER A 101 3.50 -19.96 -6.86
CA SER A 101 3.45 -18.74 -6.03
C SER A 101 4.80 -18.01 -5.92
N GLN A 102 5.93 -18.68 -6.17
CA GLN A 102 7.27 -18.10 -6.03
C GLN A 102 7.54 -16.93 -7.01
N ARG A 103 6.78 -16.86 -8.10
CA ARG A 103 6.89 -15.77 -9.08
C ARG A 103 5.99 -14.55 -8.75
N VAL A 104 5.16 -14.64 -7.72
CA VAL A 104 4.36 -13.50 -7.24
C VAL A 104 5.30 -12.45 -6.67
N CYS A 105 5.16 -11.21 -7.11
CA CYS A 105 5.90 -10.09 -6.50
C CYS A 105 5.26 -9.73 -5.18
N GLY A 106 5.91 -10.06 -4.06
CA GLY A 106 5.41 -9.74 -2.72
C GLY A 106 6.42 -8.99 -1.88
N GLY A 107 5.95 -8.02 -1.11
CA GLY A 107 6.81 -7.26 -0.22
C GLY A 107 6.14 -6.09 0.47
N THR A 108 6.95 -5.31 1.18
CA THR A 108 6.51 -4.01 1.70
C THR A 108 6.52 -2.95 0.60
N PHE A 109 5.77 -1.87 0.79
CA PHE A 109 5.79 -0.72 -0.11
C PHE A 109 7.21 -0.25 -0.41
N HIS A 110 8.06 -0.13 0.62
CA HIS A 110 9.45 0.31 0.47
C HIS A 110 10.32 -0.69 -0.30
N SER A 111 10.13 -2.00 -0.11
CA SER A 111 10.89 -3.01 -0.85
C SER A 111 10.54 -3.01 -2.34
N VAL A 112 9.27 -2.86 -2.66
CA VAL A 112 8.80 -2.74 -4.05
C VAL A 112 9.26 -1.42 -4.65
N ALA A 113 9.18 -0.31 -3.92
CA ALA A 113 9.70 0.98 -4.37
C ALA A 113 11.19 0.92 -4.69
N ASN A 114 12.00 0.36 -3.80
CA ASN A 114 13.44 0.16 -4.03
C ASN A 114 13.71 -0.67 -5.30
N MET A 115 12.98 -1.77 -5.49
CA MET A 115 13.12 -2.62 -6.69
C MET A 115 12.78 -1.85 -7.97
N LEU A 116 11.66 -1.12 -7.98
CA LEU A 116 11.21 -0.36 -9.15
C LEU A 116 12.13 0.83 -9.46
N LEU A 117 12.61 1.55 -8.45
CA LEU A 117 13.54 2.65 -8.62
C LEU A 117 14.89 2.19 -9.17
N ARG A 118 15.43 1.05 -8.72
CA ARG A 118 16.66 0.48 -9.30
C ARG A 118 16.49 0.10 -10.76
N ARG A 119 15.28 -0.28 -11.18
CA ARG A 119 15.01 -0.69 -12.56
C ARG A 119 14.66 0.48 -13.48
N TYR A 120 13.90 1.45 -13.00
CA TYR A 120 13.32 2.50 -13.84
C TYR A 120 13.75 3.92 -13.43
N GLY A 121 14.42 4.13 -12.30
CA GLY A 121 14.70 5.44 -11.70
C GLY A 121 15.57 6.38 -12.54
N ARG A 122 16.31 5.87 -13.52
CA ARG A 122 17.20 6.68 -14.38
C ARG A 122 16.46 7.81 -15.09
N SER A 123 15.22 7.59 -15.50
CA SER A 123 14.41 8.60 -16.18
C SER A 123 14.10 9.83 -15.32
N ILE A 124 14.21 9.70 -14.00
CA ILE A 124 14.03 10.79 -13.02
C ILE A 124 15.34 11.18 -12.31
N GLY A 125 16.50 10.75 -12.85
CA GLY A 125 17.82 11.09 -12.32
C GLY A 125 18.29 10.25 -11.14
N ILE A 126 17.71 9.07 -10.90
CA ILE A 126 18.14 8.14 -9.86
C ILE A 126 18.91 7.00 -10.48
N GLU A 127 20.22 6.90 -10.15
CA GLU A 127 21.06 5.80 -10.63
C GLU A 127 20.76 4.49 -9.87
N PRO A 128 20.83 3.32 -10.51
CA PRO A 128 20.53 2.04 -9.86
C PRO A 128 21.40 1.72 -8.63
N GLY A 129 22.58 2.34 -8.54
CA GLY A 129 23.52 2.19 -7.43
C GLY A 129 23.27 3.11 -6.24
N PHE A 130 22.15 3.81 -6.15
CA PHE A 130 21.86 4.71 -5.03
C PHE A 130 21.98 4.00 -3.68
N THR A 131 22.40 4.75 -2.66
CA THR A 131 22.50 4.27 -1.27
C THR A 131 21.27 4.69 -0.47
N ILE A 132 20.77 3.78 0.36
CA ILE A 132 19.67 4.06 1.27
C ILE A 132 20.26 4.48 2.62
N LEU A 133 19.93 5.69 3.06
CA LEU A 133 20.26 6.19 4.39
C LEU A 133 19.34 5.54 5.44
N ASP A 134 19.93 5.12 6.54
CA ASP A 134 19.13 4.86 7.74
C ASP A 134 18.71 6.17 8.43
N ARG A 135 17.91 6.05 9.49
CA ARG A 135 17.43 7.24 10.20
C ARG A 135 18.55 8.05 10.84
N GLY A 136 19.59 7.39 11.36
CA GLY A 136 20.73 8.05 11.99
C GLY A 136 21.53 8.86 10.98
N ASP A 137 21.86 8.26 9.86
CA ASP A 137 22.56 8.90 8.74
C ASP A 137 21.78 10.08 8.17
N ALA A 138 20.46 9.94 8.02
CA ALA A 138 19.57 10.99 7.54
C ALA A 138 19.54 12.18 8.52
N GLU A 139 19.44 11.93 9.83
CA GLU A 139 19.50 12.95 10.86
C GLU A 139 20.87 13.65 10.91
N ASP A 140 21.96 12.90 10.68
CA ASP A 140 23.31 13.47 10.65
C ASP A 140 23.52 14.34 9.40
N LEU A 141 22.97 13.94 8.26
CA LEU A 141 22.96 14.79 7.06
C LEU A 141 22.16 16.09 7.28
N ILE A 142 21.01 16.03 7.98
CA ILE A 142 20.24 17.23 8.37
C ILE A 142 21.11 18.14 9.27
N ALA A 143 21.83 17.58 10.24
CA ALA A 143 22.71 18.36 11.12
C ALA A 143 23.83 19.05 10.33
N LEU A 144 24.43 18.35 9.37
CA LEU A 144 25.46 18.90 8.48
C LEU A 144 24.92 20.06 7.65
N VAL A 145 23.78 19.86 6.98
CA VAL A 145 23.12 20.88 6.14
C VAL A 145 22.72 22.09 6.99
N ARG A 146 22.19 21.87 8.19
CA ARG A 146 21.86 22.92 9.16
C ARG A 146 23.08 23.79 9.48
N SER A 147 24.25 23.16 9.73
CA SER A 147 25.51 23.86 10.00
C SER A 147 25.97 24.68 8.77
N GLN A 148 25.88 24.11 7.58
CA GLN A 148 26.25 24.80 6.34
C GLN A 148 25.38 26.03 6.06
N LEU A 149 24.13 26.03 6.48
CA LEU A 149 23.21 27.14 6.36
C LEU A 149 23.36 28.20 7.48
N GLY A 150 24.28 27.98 8.45
CA GLY A 150 24.47 28.88 9.59
C GLY A 150 23.31 28.92 10.59
N LEU A 151 22.47 27.87 10.60
CA LEU A 151 21.29 27.82 11.47
C LEU A 151 21.59 27.29 12.88
N ASN A 152 22.84 26.90 13.15
CA ASN A 152 23.27 26.43 14.48
C ASN A 152 23.41 27.57 15.50
N GLU A 153 23.69 28.78 15.05
CA GLU A 153 24.01 29.92 15.89
C GLU A 153 22.79 30.80 16.23
N LYS A 154 21.68 30.59 15.47
CA LYS A 154 20.58 31.57 15.45
C LYS A 154 19.61 31.53 16.62
N ASP A 155 19.34 30.38 17.23
CA ASP A 155 18.44 30.37 18.40
C ASP A 155 18.49 29.01 19.13
N LYS A 156 18.52 29.06 20.47
CA LYS A 156 18.34 27.87 21.33
C LYS A 156 16.97 27.19 21.14
N ARG A 157 16.03 27.86 20.50
CA ARG A 157 14.66 27.36 20.21
C ARG A 157 14.52 26.64 18.87
N PHE A 158 15.55 26.66 17.98
CA PHE A 158 15.49 25.97 16.71
C PHE A 158 15.35 24.44 16.93
N PRO A 159 14.50 23.74 16.15
CA PRO A 159 14.21 22.32 16.38
C PRO A 159 15.46 21.44 16.24
N ARG A 160 15.49 20.35 17.00
CA ARG A 160 16.56 19.34 16.91
C ARG A 160 16.45 18.54 15.60
N LYS A 161 17.57 17.93 15.15
CA LYS A 161 17.64 17.15 13.91
C LYS A 161 16.54 16.09 13.79
N GLY A 162 16.23 15.36 14.86
CA GLY A 162 15.16 14.35 14.87
C GLY A 162 13.77 14.95 14.69
N THR A 163 13.49 16.13 15.28
CA THR A 163 12.22 16.86 15.09
C THR A 163 12.09 17.39 13.66
N ILE A 164 13.19 17.90 13.09
CA ILE A 164 13.22 18.35 11.68
C ILE A 164 12.91 17.17 10.75
N MET A 165 13.56 16.02 10.98
CA MET A 165 13.30 14.81 10.20
C MET A 165 11.84 14.35 10.32
N GLU A 166 11.26 14.44 11.52
CA GLU A 166 9.84 14.12 11.75
C GLU A 166 8.89 15.03 10.95
N MET A 167 9.15 16.35 10.96
CA MET A 167 8.35 17.31 10.18
C MET A 167 8.44 17.04 8.69
N ILE A 168 9.65 16.79 8.15
CA ILE A 168 9.87 16.46 6.74
C ILE A 168 9.15 15.15 6.38
N SER A 169 9.39 14.09 7.15
CA SER A 169 8.75 12.79 6.97
C SER A 169 7.23 12.89 6.96
N LYS A 170 6.66 13.65 7.88
CA LYS A 170 5.21 13.85 7.98
C LYS A 170 4.65 14.60 6.77
N SER A 171 5.34 15.65 6.33
CA SER A 171 4.98 16.40 5.11
C SER A 171 4.93 15.46 3.89
N GLU A 172 5.94 14.64 3.69
CA GLU A 172 6.04 13.72 2.56
C GLU A 172 4.97 12.60 2.61
N ASN A 173 4.80 11.96 3.77
CA ASN A 173 3.86 10.85 3.93
C ASN A 173 2.38 11.27 3.89
N THR A 174 2.06 12.52 4.27
CA THR A 174 0.70 13.07 4.21
C THR A 174 0.42 13.86 2.93
N LEU A 175 1.43 14.07 2.06
CA LEU A 175 1.36 14.90 0.85
C LEU A 175 0.91 16.33 1.16
N ARG A 176 1.36 16.88 2.29
CA ARG A 176 1.08 18.25 2.73
C ARG A 176 2.37 19.07 2.72
N SER A 177 2.24 20.39 2.59
CA SER A 177 3.42 21.27 2.67
C SER A 177 4.05 21.22 4.07
N LEU A 178 5.36 21.49 4.14
CA LEU A 178 6.05 21.58 5.43
C LEU A 178 5.44 22.68 6.30
N ASP A 179 5.05 23.82 5.70
CA ASP A 179 4.42 24.94 6.40
C ASP A 179 3.09 24.53 7.05
N GLU A 180 2.24 23.77 6.36
CA GLU A 180 0.99 23.24 6.94
C GLU A 180 1.26 22.32 8.13
N ILE A 181 2.27 21.44 8.03
CA ILE A 181 2.66 20.54 9.12
C ILE A 181 3.17 21.34 10.32
N ILE A 182 4.01 22.37 10.09
CA ILE A 182 4.54 23.22 11.16
C ILE A 182 3.39 23.97 11.85
N LEU A 183 2.50 24.61 11.10
CA LEU A 183 1.42 25.41 11.66
C LEU A 183 0.43 24.57 12.49
N GLU A 184 0.09 23.37 12.05
CA GLU A 184 -0.91 22.54 12.73
C GLU A 184 -0.35 21.73 13.88
N GLU A 185 0.86 21.19 13.76
CA GLU A 185 1.37 20.20 14.70
C GLU A 185 2.61 20.63 15.46
N PHE A 186 3.34 21.60 14.94
CA PHE A 186 4.58 22.12 15.51
C PHE A 186 4.56 23.65 15.62
N SER A 187 3.40 24.22 15.93
CA SER A 187 3.14 25.68 15.92
C SER A 187 4.15 26.50 16.73
N HIS A 188 4.78 25.92 17.74
CA HIS A 188 5.85 26.55 18.51
C HIS A 188 7.16 26.78 17.73
N PHE A 189 7.27 26.22 16.51
CA PHE A 189 8.37 26.48 15.58
C PHE A 189 7.92 27.31 14.36
N ALA A 190 6.74 27.90 14.37
CA ALA A 190 6.20 28.67 13.23
C ALA A 190 7.14 29.83 12.81
N ASP A 191 7.80 30.49 13.77
CA ASP A 191 8.75 31.57 13.50
C ASP A 191 9.99 31.11 12.70
N HIS A 192 10.23 29.77 12.63
CA HIS A 192 11.36 29.19 11.91
C HIS A 192 10.93 28.53 10.57
N SER A 193 9.67 28.70 10.12
CA SER A 193 9.13 28.01 8.94
C SER A 193 9.96 28.25 7.69
N GLU A 194 10.37 29.50 7.42
CA GLU A 194 11.20 29.85 6.26
C GLU A 194 12.58 29.16 6.30
N ASP A 195 13.25 29.18 7.44
CA ASP A 195 14.56 28.55 7.60
C ASP A 195 14.45 27.02 7.51
N LEU A 196 13.36 26.42 8.02
CA LEU A 196 13.06 24.99 7.88
C LEU A 196 12.79 24.60 6.43
N GLY A 197 12.07 25.44 5.67
CA GLY A 197 11.85 25.24 4.24
C GLY A 197 13.16 25.31 3.43
N ARG A 198 14.06 26.25 3.76
CA ARG A 198 15.41 26.33 3.17
C ARG A 198 16.24 25.08 3.51
N LEU A 199 16.18 24.62 4.74
CA LEU A 199 16.88 23.42 5.18
C LEU A 199 16.36 22.16 4.46
N GLN A 200 15.03 21.98 4.33
CA GLN A 200 14.44 20.87 3.58
C GLN A 200 14.94 20.83 2.14
N LYS A 201 14.93 21.98 1.44
CA LYS A 201 15.44 22.09 0.05
C LYS A 201 16.92 21.72 -0.04
N ALA A 202 17.75 22.21 0.90
CA ALA A 202 19.17 21.91 0.92
C ALA A 202 19.44 20.44 1.26
N TYR A 203 18.69 19.83 2.18
CA TYR A 203 18.75 18.41 2.50
C TYR A 203 18.41 17.53 1.29
N GLN A 204 17.33 17.83 0.58
CA GLN A 204 16.95 17.13 -0.65
C GLN A 204 18.02 17.31 -1.75
N GLY A 205 18.60 18.52 -1.88
CA GLY A 205 19.70 18.80 -2.81
C GLY A 205 20.95 17.98 -2.50
N ALA A 206 21.36 17.91 -1.22
CA ALA A 206 22.51 17.13 -0.77
C ALA A 206 22.33 15.62 -1.03
N LYS A 207 21.14 15.08 -0.79
CA LYS A 207 20.81 13.68 -1.12
C LYS A 207 20.95 13.41 -2.62
N ARG A 208 20.33 14.25 -3.46
CA ARG A 208 20.38 14.12 -4.93
C ARG A 208 21.81 14.14 -5.47
N GLN A 209 22.63 15.07 -5.00
CA GLN A 209 24.02 15.22 -5.43
C GLN A 209 24.86 13.95 -5.18
N LYS A 210 24.59 13.26 -4.06
CA LYS A 210 25.34 12.09 -3.62
C LYS A 210 24.65 10.77 -3.96
N GLN A 211 23.55 10.79 -4.71
CA GLN A 211 22.72 9.62 -5.02
C GLN A 211 22.31 8.85 -3.75
N LEU A 212 21.84 9.59 -2.75
CA LEU A 212 21.35 9.08 -1.47
C LEU A 212 19.82 9.21 -1.45
N LEU A 213 19.16 8.19 -0.92
CA LEU A 213 17.72 8.21 -0.64
C LEU A 213 17.52 7.78 0.81
N ASP A 214 16.66 8.47 1.56
CA ASP A 214 16.16 7.95 2.84
C ASP A 214 14.93 7.04 2.61
N TYR A 215 14.35 6.53 3.69
CA TYR A 215 13.20 5.63 3.56
C TYR A 215 11.97 6.31 2.94
N ASP A 216 11.70 7.55 3.28
CA ASP A 216 10.56 8.29 2.72
C ASP A 216 10.78 8.59 1.24
N ASP A 217 12.01 8.93 0.84
CA ASP A 217 12.38 9.12 -0.56
C ASP A 217 12.03 7.93 -1.45
N LEU A 218 12.13 6.70 -0.96
CA LEU A 218 11.78 5.53 -1.76
C LEU A 218 10.34 5.62 -2.29
N LEU A 219 9.40 6.06 -1.46
CA LEU A 219 8.00 6.20 -1.86
C LEU A 219 7.74 7.50 -2.63
N VAL A 220 8.36 8.60 -2.21
CA VAL A 220 8.26 9.90 -2.89
C VAL A 220 8.79 9.79 -4.32
N MET A 221 9.97 9.20 -4.51
CA MET A 221 10.60 9.04 -5.81
C MET A 221 9.85 8.01 -6.67
N LEU A 222 9.32 6.92 -6.09
CA LEU A 222 8.45 6.01 -6.83
C LEU A 222 7.21 6.73 -7.35
N ARG A 223 6.53 7.52 -6.50
CA ARG A 223 5.40 8.35 -6.93
C ARG A 223 5.82 9.30 -8.06
N GLN A 224 6.96 9.98 -7.93
CA GLN A 224 7.48 10.90 -8.94
C GLN A 224 7.76 10.17 -10.26
N LEU A 225 8.39 9.00 -10.23
CA LEU A 225 8.62 8.15 -11.40
C LEU A 225 7.31 7.83 -12.11
N LEU A 226 6.31 7.36 -11.37
CA LEU A 226 5.02 6.97 -11.92
C LEU A 226 4.21 8.17 -12.47
N LEU A 227 4.44 9.38 -11.97
CA LEU A 227 3.79 10.59 -12.47
C LEU A 227 4.48 11.18 -13.72
N LEU A 228 5.82 11.19 -13.74
CA LEU A 228 6.60 11.88 -14.77
C LEU A 228 6.99 10.98 -15.94
N ASP A 229 7.17 9.68 -15.74
CA ASP A 229 7.51 8.73 -16.79
C ASP A 229 6.30 7.85 -17.15
N GLU A 230 5.56 8.29 -18.17
CA GLU A 230 4.38 7.55 -18.65
C GLU A 230 4.74 6.17 -19.20
N THR A 231 5.92 6.02 -19.80
CA THR A 231 6.38 4.73 -20.34
C THR A 231 6.64 3.75 -19.22
N ALA A 232 7.37 4.14 -18.18
CA ALA A 232 7.62 3.33 -17.00
C ALA A 232 6.31 3.01 -16.29
N ARG A 233 5.42 3.99 -16.05
CA ARG A 233 4.11 3.80 -15.45
C ARG A 233 3.29 2.76 -16.20
N THR A 234 3.18 2.91 -17.51
CA THR A 234 2.39 2.00 -18.36
C THR A 234 2.96 0.59 -18.33
N HIS A 235 4.29 0.45 -18.39
CA HIS A 235 4.95 -0.85 -18.34
C HIS A 235 4.72 -1.54 -16.99
N ILE A 236 4.94 -0.83 -15.89
CA ILE A 236 4.76 -1.36 -14.52
C ILE A 236 3.29 -1.72 -14.27
N SER A 237 2.35 -0.84 -14.65
CA SER A 237 0.92 -1.08 -14.47
C SER A 237 0.43 -2.29 -15.28
N ARG A 238 0.91 -2.48 -16.51
CA ARG A 238 0.59 -3.66 -17.32
C ARG A 238 1.23 -4.94 -16.78
N GLN A 239 2.41 -4.85 -16.19
CA GLN A 239 3.09 -5.99 -15.57
C GLN A 239 2.30 -6.46 -14.35
N TYR A 240 1.96 -5.57 -13.41
CA TYR A 240 1.24 -5.92 -12.19
C TYR A 240 -0.27 -5.75 -12.38
N ARG A 241 -0.87 -6.70 -13.11
CA ARG A 241 -2.29 -6.66 -13.47
C ARG A 241 -3.22 -6.76 -12.25
N TYR A 242 -2.80 -7.43 -11.19
CA TYR A 242 -3.55 -7.57 -9.94
C TYR A 242 -2.72 -7.05 -8.78
N ILE A 243 -3.25 -6.08 -8.04
CA ILE A 243 -2.61 -5.47 -6.87
C ILE A 243 -3.44 -5.83 -5.65
N LEU A 244 -2.82 -6.53 -4.70
CA LEU A 244 -3.43 -6.96 -3.46
C LEU A 244 -2.74 -6.25 -2.31
N VAL A 245 -3.50 -5.63 -1.40
CA VAL A 245 -2.95 -4.85 -0.29
C VAL A 245 -3.55 -5.31 1.03
N ASP A 246 -2.69 -5.72 1.96
CA ASP A 246 -3.09 -6.07 3.33
C ASP A 246 -2.97 -4.87 4.27
N GLU A 247 -3.76 -4.88 5.34
CA GLU A 247 -3.81 -3.87 6.41
C GLU A 247 -3.91 -2.43 5.84
N TYR A 248 -4.84 -2.24 4.90
CA TYR A 248 -4.97 -0.98 4.17
C TYR A 248 -5.28 0.23 5.06
N GLN A 249 -5.91 0.02 6.24
CA GLN A 249 -6.15 1.06 7.23
C GLN A 249 -4.86 1.69 7.78
N ASP A 250 -3.72 1.00 7.67
CA ASP A 250 -2.43 1.47 8.15
C ASP A 250 -1.60 2.18 7.06
N THR A 251 -2.16 2.32 5.86
CA THR A 251 -1.53 3.06 4.77
C THR A 251 -1.65 4.57 4.96
N ASN A 252 -0.64 5.31 4.49
CA ASN A 252 -0.67 6.75 4.43
C ASN A 252 -1.13 7.26 3.03
N ARG A 253 -1.30 8.57 2.87
CA ARG A 253 -1.75 9.16 1.61
C ARG A 253 -0.78 8.92 0.46
N LEU A 254 0.53 8.97 0.71
CA LEU A 254 1.55 8.70 -0.29
C LEU A 254 1.45 7.27 -0.82
N GLN A 255 1.24 6.29 0.06
CA GLN A 255 1.06 4.89 -0.32
C GLN A 255 -0.23 4.66 -1.12
N ALA A 256 -1.33 5.28 -0.71
CA ALA A 256 -2.60 5.22 -1.47
C ALA A 256 -2.44 5.80 -2.88
N GLU A 257 -1.72 6.92 -3.02
CA GLU A 257 -1.42 7.52 -4.32
C GLU A 257 -0.51 6.62 -5.18
N VAL A 258 0.51 5.97 -4.59
CA VAL A 258 1.35 5.00 -5.29
C VAL A 258 0.51 3.85 -5.85
N ILE A 259 -0.41 3.28 -5.05
CA ILE A 259 -1.33 2.22 -5.52
C ILE A 259 -2.17 2.73 -6.70
N ARG A 260 -2.71 3.95 -6.61
CA ARG A 260 -3.52 4.55 -7.66
C ARG A 260 -2.75 4.66 -8.98
N GLN A 261 -1.49 5.09 -8.93
CA GLN A 261 -0.63 5.18 -10.10
C GLN A 261 -0.25 3.81 -10.68
N LEU A 262 0.02 2.82 -9.83
CA LEU A 262 0.31 1.45 -10.26
C LEU A 262 -0.88 0.79 -10.96
N ALA A 263 -2.10 1.14 -10.60
CA ALA A 263 -3.34 0.53 -11.11
C ALA A 263 -3.92 1.21 -12.36
N THR A 264 -3.23 2.18 -12.96
CA THR A 264 -3.78 3.02 -14.04
C THR A 264 -4.24 2.26 -15.28
N ALA A 265 -3.66 1.08 -15.59
CA ALA A 265 -4.00 0.32 -16.80
C ALA A 265 -5.24 -0.58 -16.65
N HIS A 266 -5.64 -0.97 -15.42
CA HIS A 266 -6.64 -2.03 -15.24
C HIS A 266 -7.51 -1.90 -13.98
N GLN A 267 -7.11 -1.12 -12.98
CA GLN A 267 -7.82 -0.92 -11.70
C GLN A 267 -8.17 -2.21 -10.90
N ASN A 268 -7.49 -3.33 -11.18
CA ASN A 268 -7.69 -4.58 -10.43
C ASN A 268 -6.95 -4.51 -9.09
N VAL A 269 -7.51 -3.75 -8.18
CA VAL A 269 -6.95 -3.52 -6.84
C VAL A 269 -7.88 -4.12 -5.81
N MET A 270 -7.39 -5.06 -5.03
CA MET A 270 -8.10 -5.55 -3.84
C MET A 270 -7.36 -5.08 -2.59
N VAL A 271 -8.03 -4.30 -1.76
CA VAL A 271 -7.51 -3.90 -0.45
C VAL A 271 -8.29 -4.58 0.66
N VAL A 272 -7.58 -5.03 1.67
CA VAL A 272 -8.18 -5.65 2.86
C VAL A 272 -7.78 -4.86 4.08
N GLY A 273 -8.74 -4.55 4.93
CA GLY A 273 -8.47 -3.76 6.13
C GLY A 273 -9.60 -3.81 7.15
N ASP A 274 -9.34 -3.17 8.27
CA ASP A 274 -10.29 -2.97 9.36
C ASP A 274 -10.23 -1.52 9.83
N ASP A 275 -11.25 -0.74 9.52
CA ASP A 275 -11.38 0.65 9.93
C ASP A 275 -11.26 0.85 11.45
N SER A 276 -11.61 -0.18 12.23
CA SER A 276 -11.55 -0.16 13.70
C SER A 276 -10.16 -0.52 14.27
N GLN A 277 -9.18 -0.89 13.43
CA GLN A 277 -7.83 -1.29 13.85
C GLN A 277 -6.73 -0.28 13.45
N SER A 278 -7.09 0.91 12.96
CA SER A 278 -6.10 1.93 12.57
C SER A 278 -5.44 2.56 13.80
N ILE A 279 -4.24 2.09 14.16
CA ILE A 279 -3.47 2.56 15.32
C ILE A 279 -2.16 3.25 14.94
N TYR A 280 -1.84 3.38 13.66
CA TYR A 280 -0.59 3.99 13.17
C TYR A 280 -0.75 5.44 12.70
N ALA A 281 -1.72 6.18 13.23
CA ALA A 281 -1.92 7.60 12.90
C ALA A 281 -0.66 8.45 13.14
N PHE A 282 0.14 8.12 14.16
CA PHE A 282 1.42 8.78 14.46
C PHE A 282 2.48 8.64 13.35
N ARG A 283 2.31 7.68 12.40
CA ARG A 283 3.14 7.50 11.20
C ARG A 283 2.50 8.09 9.94
N GLY A 284 1.49 8.94 10.08
CA GLY A 284 0.75 9.49 8.95
C GLY A 284 -0.27 8.52 8.34
N ALA A 285 -0.47 7.34 8.92
CA ALA A 285 -1.58 6.47 8.54
C ALA A 285 -2.90 7.18 8.82
N THR A 286 -3.86 6.97 7.94
CA THR A 286 -5.19 7.54 8.13
C THR A 286 -6.25 6.50 7.78
N PHE A 287 -7.13 6.23 8.74
CA PHE A 287 -8.29 5.37 8.48
C PHE A 287 -9.18 5.92 7.36
N LYS A 288 -9.07 7.23 7.07
CA LYS A 288 -9.75 7.86 5.94
C LYS A 288 -9.37 7.22 4.60
N ASN A 289 -8.16 6.66 4.46
CA ASN A 289 -7.78 5.97 3.23
C ASN A 289 -8.72 4.79 2.92
N ILE A 290 -9.17 4.05 3.93
CA ILE A 290 -10.10 2.93 3.72
C ILE A 290 -11.51 3.45 3.40
N MET A 291 -11.91 4.58 3.99
CA MET A 291 -13.20 5.23 3.71
C MET A 291 -13.20 5.88 2.32
N ASP A 292 -12.09 6.49 1.92
CA ASP A 292 -11.92 7.19 0.64
C ASP A 292 -11.62 6.24 -0.54
N PHE A 293 -11.36 4.96 -0.27
CA PHE A 293 -11.01 4.00 -1.33
C PHE A 293 -12.04 3.94 -2.46
N PRO A 294 -13.37 3.91 -2.22
CA PRO A 294 -14.36 3.93 -3.29
C PRO A 294 -14.39 5.24 -4.11
N VAL A 295 -13.91 6.33 -3.52
CA VAL A 295 -13.76 7.62 -4.22
C VAL A 295 -12.52 7.60 -5.11
N LEU A 296 -11.41 7.03 -4.62
CA LEU A 296 -10.17 6.87 -5.39
C LEU A 296 -10.32 5.86 -6.54
N PHE A 297 -11.14 4.84 -6.34
CA PHE A 297 -11.43 3.79 -7.30
C PHE A 297 -12.95 3.65 -7.51
N PRO A 298 -13.54 4.45 -8.41
CA PRO A 298 -14.97 4.37 -8.71
C PRO A 298 -15.37 2.98 -9.22
N GLY A 299 -16.54 2.51 -8.79
CA GLY A 299 -17.00 1.15 -9.12
C GLY A 299 -16.51 0.08 -8.14
N THR A 300 -15.91 0.47 -7.02
CA THR A 300 -15.46 -0.46 -5.97
C THR A 300 -16.59 -1.35 -5.48
N THR A 301 -16.35 -2.66 -5.50
CA THR A 301 -17.20 -3.64 -4.82
C THR A 301 -16.74 -3.83 -3.39
N ILE A 302 -17.67 -3.72 -2.42
CA ILE A 302 -17.36 -3.83 -0.99
C ILE A 302 -17.80 -5.20 -0.48
N TYR A 303 -16.86 -5.94 0.11
CA TYR A 303 -17.08 -7.22 0.78
C TYR A 303 -16.93 -7.04 2.29
N LYS A 304 -17.78 -7.68 3.10
CA LYS A 304 -17.69 -7.63 4.55
C LYS A 304 -17.44 -9.02 5.10
N LEU A 305 -16.37 -9.20 5.89
CA LEU A 305 -16.07 -10.44 6.59
C LEU A 305 -16.45 -10.27 8.05
N GLU A 306 -17.56 -10.87 8.45
CA GLU A 306 -18.18 -10.69 9.78
C GLU A 306 -18.04 -11.91 10.67
N GLU A 307 -17.84 -13.13 10.10
CA GLU A 307 -17.62 -14.33 10.88
C GLU A 307 -16.22 -14.34 11.50
N ASN A 308 -16.17 -14.36 12.83
CA ASN A 308 -14.92 -14.34 13.61
C ASN A 308 -14.55 -15.77 14.07
N TYR A 309 -13.29 -16.13 13.84
CA TYR A 309 -12.75 -17.46 14.19
C TYR A 309 -11.84 -17.45 15.43
N ARG A 310 -11.57 -16.27 15.98
CA ARG A 310 -10.62 -16.07 17.08
C ARG A 310 -11.30 -16.01 18.43
N SER A 311 -12.37 -15.21 18.54
CA SER A 311 -13.00 -14.83 19.80
C SER A 311 -14.34 -15.52 20.01
N THR A 312 -14.81 -15.59 21.27
CA THR A 312 -16.14 -16.06 21.65
C THR A 312 -17.18 -14.96 21.52
N GLN A 313 -18.46 -15.30 21.46
CA GLN A 313 -19.55 -14.34 21.24
C GLN A 313 -19.65 -13.23 22.32
N PRO A 314 -19.46 -13.51 23.64
CA PRO A 314 -19.46 -12.45 24.65
C PRO A 314 -18.42 -11.34 24.40
N ILE A 315 -17.21 -11.72 23.94
CA ILE A 315 -16.15 -10.74 23.59
C ILE A 315 -16.58 -9.93 22.36
N LEU A 316 -17.17 -10.57 21.36
CA LEU A 316 -17.63 -9.88 20.15
C LEU A 316 -18.81 -8.95 20.42
N ASN A 317 -19.69 -9.29 21.35
CA ASN A 317 -20.79 -8.41 21.76
C ASN A 317 -20.25 -7.11 22.35
N LEU A 318 -19.26 -7.18 23.24
CA LEU A 318 -18.61 -6.00 23.79
C LEU A 318 -17.90 -5.18 22.69
N ALA A 319 -17.14 -5.86 21.82
CA ALA A 319 -16.46 -5.20 20.70
C ALA A 319 -17.44 -4.50 19.74
N ASN A 320 -18.55 -5.14 19.40
CA ASN A 320 -19.60 -4.55 18.57
C ASN A 320 -20.20 -3.29 19.22
N CYS A 321 -20.51 -3.36 20.54
CA CYS A 321 -21.04 -2.18 21.26
C CYS A 321 -20.06 -1.00 21.23
N ILE A 322 -18.74 -1.25 21.40
CA ILE A 322 -17.73 -0.18 21.34
C ILE A 322 -17.64 0.39 19.92
N ILE A 323 -17.63 -0.46 18.90
CA ILE A 323 -17.56 -0.05 17.50
C ILE A 323 -18.82 0.73 17.09
N ASP A 324 -19.98 0.39 17.65
CA ASP A 324 -21.25 1.06 17.35
C ASP A 324 -21.27 2.55 17.80
N GLU A 325 -20.42 2.94 18.73
CA GLU A 325 -20.26 4.35 19.16
C GLU A 325 -19.31 5.16 18.22
N ALA A 326 -18.60 4.54 17.30
CA ALA A 326 -17.70 5.26 16.38
C ALA A 326 -18.50 6.10 15.38
N ALA A 327 -18.11 7.39 15.23
CA ALA A 327 -18.80 8.35 14.37
C ALA A 327 -18.64 8.02 12.87
N GLU A 328 -17.45 7.56 12.46
CA GLU A 328 -17.16 7.17 11.09
C GLU A 328 -16.73 5.70 11.07
N LYS A 329 -17.48 4.85 10.38
CA LYS A 329 -17.22 3.42 10.32
C LYS A 329 -17.90 2.76 9.12
N TYR A 330 -17.39 1.62 8.69
CA TYR A 330 -18.18 0.70 7.88
C TYR A 330 -19.10 -0.12 8.80
N THR A 331 -20.40 -0.14 8.50
CA THR A 331 -21.35 -0.98 9.23
C THR A 331 -20.99 -2.45 9.07
N LYS A 332 -20.52 -3.08 10.13
CA LYS A 332 -20.21 -4.51 10.22
C LYS A 332 -20.60 -5.01 11.61
N ARG A 333 -21.03 -6.26 11.70
CA ARG A 333 -21.36 -6.89 12.99
C ARG A 333 -20.66 -8.22 13.11
N LEU A 334 -19.67 -8.28 13.98
CA LEU A 334 -18.89 -9.50 14.20
C LEU A 334 -19.73 -10.54 14.95
N PHE A 335 -19.73 -11.77 14.45
CA PHE A 335 -20.36 -12.93 15.07
C PHE A 335 -19.42 -14.14 14.99
N THR A 336 -19.66 -15.13 15.84
CA THR A 336 -18.90 -16.37 15.81
C THR A 336 -19.82 -17.57 16.07
N ARG A 337 -19.36 -18.76 15.63
CA ARG A 337 -20.01 -20.03 15.99
C ARG A 337 -19.56 -20.52 17.36
N LYS A 338 -18.57 -19.89 17.99
CA LYS A 338 -18.11 -20.16 19.37
C LYS A 338 -18.99 -19.39 20.35
N ILE A 339 -20.21 -19.91 20.59
CA ILE A 339 -21.27 -19.20 21.34
C ILE A 339 -20.89 -19.06 22.81
N ASP A 340 -20.25 -20.05 23.41
CA ASP A 340 -19.96 -20.13 24.85
C ASP A 340 -18.56 -19.54 25.16
N GLY A 341 -18.47 -18.83 26.26
CA GLY A 341 -17.20 -18.27 26.77
C GLY A 341 -17.44 -17.39 28.00
N PRO A 342 -16.41 -17.13 28.81
CA PRO A 342 -16.53 -16.25 29.96
C PRO A 342 -16.87 -14.81 29.47
N LEU A 343 -17.61 -14.08 30.28
CA LEU A 343 -17.83 -12.66 30.07
C LEU A 343 -16.51 -11.89 30.20
N PRO A 344 -16.28 -10.86 29.39
CA PRO A 344 -15.16 -9.96 29.58
C PRO A 344 -15.21 -9.30 30.96
N ALA A 345 -14.05 -9.25 31.65
CA ALA A 345 -13.95 -8.65 32.98
C ALA A 345 -13.95 -7.11 32.90
#